data_ed30461d229464e6ca3139d5952a12f5
#
_entry.id   ed30461d229464e6ca3139d5952a12f5
#
_cell.length_a   1.000
_cell.length_b   1.000
_cell.length_c   1.000
_cell.angle_alpha   90.00
_cell.angle_beta   90.00
_cell.angle_gamma   90.00
#
_symmetry.space_group_name_H-M   'P 1'
#
loop_
_entity.id
_entity.type
_entity.pdbx_description
1 polymer ?
#
loop_
_entity_poly.entity_id
_entity_poly.type
_entity_poly.pdbx_seq_one_letter_code
_entity_poly.pdbx_strand_id
1 'polypeptide(L)'
;MGVERSSTTGSLLDGAELRENFRTAAGSVAGLVGSTLGPRGMYKLVVPEDGEPVVTGDPVRVLREAELDHPVGRLLYGVAADQDGTHGDGAVTAVLLAARLLERGLETVESGVHPRTVHAGLDRARTVAERTLSEFATPVEPGPTDERVRAVARAQVRTKLLDGAEFAPVVVEALEALARDARPSAAGGRLLDTDRAHVFARTGPSRGETPRFDGV
;
A
#
# COMPACT_ATOMS: atom_id res chain seq x y z
N MET A 1 19.73 -7.53 -46.83
CA MET A 1 19.49 -6.69 -45.66
C MET A 1 18.75 -7.56 -44.65
N GLY A 2 19.55 -8.27 -43.82
CA GLY A 2 19.04 -9.28 -42.88
C GLY A 2 18.54 -8.61 -41.59
N VAL A 3 17.30 -8.90 -41.22
CA VAL A 3 16.75 -8.55 -39.93
C VAL A 3 17.32 -9.52 -38.92
N GLU A 4 18.25 -9.10 -38.08
CA GLU A 4 18.69 -9.85 -36.92
C GLU A 4 17.49 -9.96 -35.95
N ARG A 5 16.99 -11.18 -35.79
CA ARG A 5 16.05 -11.52 -34.72
C ARG A 5 16.87 -11.56 -33.43
N SER A 6 16.70 -10.56 -32.58
CA SER A 6 17.13 -10.61 -31.18
C SER A 6 16.53 -11.85 -30.56
N SER A 7 17.36 -12.87 -30.35
CA SER A 7 16.99 -14.07 -29.61
C SER A 7 16.89 -13.71 -28.13
N THR A 8 15.67 -13.57 -27.62
CA THR A 8 15.39 -13.57 -26.19
C THR A 8 15.80 -14.94 -25.64
N THR A 9 17.04 -15.08 -25.21
CA THR A 9 17.55 -16.29 -24.55
C THR A 9 16.97 -16.28 -23.13
N GLY A 10 15.84 -17.00 -22.93
CA GLY A 10 15.34 -17.26 -21.59
C GLY A 10 16.40 -18.08 -20.84
N SER A 11 17.02 -17.53 -19.80
CA SER A 11 17.91 -18.28 -18.93
C SER A 11 17.07 -19.19 -18.04
N LEU A 12 17.33 -20.50 -18.11
CA LEU A 12 16.84 -21.48 -17.12
C LEU A 12 17.74 -21.37 -15.90
N LEU A 13 17.21 -20.84 -14.81
CA LEU A 13 17.88 -20.83 -13.51
C LEU A 13 17.67 -22.18 -12.83
N ASP A 14 18.67 -22.71 -12.15
CA ASP A 14 18.49 -23.88 -11.30
C ASP A 14 17.72 -23.52 -10.01
N GLY A 15 17.36 -24.54 -9.23
CA GLY A 15 16.53 -24.32 -8.06
C GLY A 15 17.18 -23.43 -6.97
N ALA A 16 18.52 -23.41 -6.85
CA ALA A 16 19.24 -22.58 -5.89
C ALA A 16 19.38 -21.15 -6.40
N GLU A 17 19.79 -20.98 -7.65
CA GLU A 17 19.89 -19.67 -8.32
C GLU A 17 18.54 -18.97 -8.38
N LEU A 18 17.46 -19.71 -8.66
CA LEU A 18 16.10 -19.17 -8.68
C LEU A 18 15.67 -18.64 -7.30
N ARG A 19 15.97 -19.38 -6.23
CA ARG A 19 15.63 -18.93 -4.86
C ARG A 19 16.39 -17.67 -4.48
N GLU A 20 17.69 -17.62 -4.79
CA GLU A 20 18.51 -16.42 -4.52
C GLU A 20 18.04 -15.21 -5.34
N ASN A 21 17.68 -15.43 -6.60
CA ASN A 21 17.10 -14.40 -7.46
C ASN A 21 15.78 -13.84 -6.87
N PHE A 22 14.89 -14.71 -6.39
CA PHE A 22 13.65 -14.30 -5.73
C PHE A 22 13.89 -13.53 -4.43
N ARG A 23 14.86 -13.98 -3.61
CA ARG A 23 15.24 -13.30 -2.35
C ARG A 23 15.78 -11.90 -2.64
N THR A 24 16.67 -11.78 -3.60
CA THR A 24 17.28 -10.52 -3.99
C THR A 24 16.21 -9.55 -4.53
N ALA A 25 15.34 -10.02 -5.41
CA ALA A 25 14.26 -9.18 -5.95
C ALA A 25 13.28 -8.71 -4.86
N ALA A 26 12.86 -9.59 -3.96
CA ALA A 26 11.97 -9.23 -2.86
C ALA A 26 12.63 -8.25 -1.89
N GLY A 27 13.90 -8.46 -1.56
CA GLY A 27 14.70 -7.58 -0.71
C GLY A 27 14.86 -6.18 -1.32
N SER A 28 15.10 -6.12 -2.63
CA SER A 28 15.21 -4.86 -3.37
C SER A 28 13.91 -4.06 -3.32
N VAL A 29 12.77 -4.69 -3.60
CA VAL A 29 11.45 -4.04 -3.52
C VAL A 29 11.13 -3.57 -2.11
N ALA A 30 11.39 -4.41 -1.09
CA ALA A 30 11.23 -4.02 0.31
C ALA A 30 12.12 -2.82 0.68
N GLY A 31 13.35 -2.76 0.17
CA GLY A 31 14.27 -1.63 0.34
C GLY A 31 13.78 -0.34 -0.31
N LEU A 32 13.12 -0.44 -1.47
CA LEU A 32 12.55 0.73 -2.15
C LEU A 32 11.50 1.42 -1.29
N VAL A 33 10.60 0.68 -0.63
CA VAL A 33 9.49 1.28 0.12
C VAL A 33 9.70 1.34 1.63
N GLY A 34 10.63 0.57 2.19
CA GLY A 34 10.78 0.42 3.64
C GLY A 34 11.00 1.73 4.40
N SER A 35 11.73 2.68 3.79
CA SER A 35 11.98 3.98 4.41
C SER A 35 10.78 4.95 4.36
N THR A 36 9.71 4.61 3.62
CA THR A 36 8.48 5.41 3.61
C THR A 36 7.53 5.03 4.74
N LEU A 37 7.83 3.95 5.50
CA LEU A 37 6.99 3.44 6.57
C LEU A 37 6.91 4.40 7.76
N GLY A 38 5.69 4.56 8.26
CA GLY A 38 5.36 5.22 9.52
C GLY A 38 5.31 6.74 9.46
N PRO A 39 5.03 7.39 10.61
CA PRO A 39 4.74 8.83 10.67
C PRO A 39 5.95 9.71 10.36
N ARG A 40 7.14 9.14 10.35
CA ARG A 40 8.39 9.79 9.92
C ARG A 40 8.91 9.23 8.62
N GLY A 41 8.05 8.57 7.84
CA GLY A 41 8.40 8.02 6.53
C GLY A 41 9.07 9.07 5.64
N MET A 42 10.07 8.61 4.90
CA MET A 42 10.85 9.49 4.00
C MET A 42 10.17 9.55 2.63
N TYR A 43 10.30 10.72 1.98
CA TYR A 43 10.00 10.81 0.55
C TYR A 43 11.11 10.17 -0.26
N LYS A 44 10.76 9.59 -1.38
CA LYS A 44 11.67 9.05 -2.40
C LYS A 44 11.68 9.96 -3.61
N LEU A 45 12.86 10.18 -4.16
CA LEU A 45 13.03 10.68 -5.51
C LEU A 45 13.14 9.46 -6.41
N VAL A 46 12.19 9.28 -7.30
CA VAL A 46 12.20 8.25 -8.34
C VAL A 46 12.43 8.94 -9.67
N VAL A 47 13.37 8.43 -10.44
CA VAL A 47 13.69 8.92 -11.78
C VAL A 47 13.39 7.80 -12.77
N PRO A 48 12.23 7.79 -13.44
CA PRO A 48 11.90 6.82 -14.48
C PRO A 48 12.87 6.91 -15.67
N GLU A 49 12.99 5.85 -16.48
CA GLU A 49 13.83 5.87 -17.68
C GLU A 49 13.30 6.91 -18.69
N ASP A 50 11.97 6.93 -18.90
CA ASP A 50 11.29 7.85 -19.80
C ASP A 50 10.28 8.70 -19.02
N GLY A 51 10.72 9.74 -18.30
CA GLY A 51 9.80 10.58 -17.56
C GLY A 51 10.44 11.65 -16.70
N GLU A 52 9.58 12.45 -16.07
CA GLU A 52 10.05 13.47 -15.13
C GLU A 52 10.32 12.87 -13.76
N PRO A 53 11.36 13.35 -13.04
CA PRO A 53 11.63 12.93 -11.66
C PRO A 53 10.44 13.17 -10.75
N VAL A 54 10.06 12.16 -9.98
CA VAL A 54 8.93 12.19 -9.05
C VAL A 54 9.42 12.11 -7.61
N VAL A 55 8.99 13.06 -6.77
CA VAL A 55 9.21 13.01 -5.32
C VAL A 55 7.91 12.58 -4.65
N THR A 56 7.92 11.42 -4.03
CA THR A 56 6.70 10.86 -3.40
C THR A 56 7.01 10.08 -2.12
N GLY A 57 6.09 10.07 -1.17
CA GLY A 57 6.07 9.19 0.01
C GLY A 57 5.10 8.03 -0.14
N ASP A 58 4.32 8.00 -1.25
CA ASP A 58 3.35 6.96 -1.56
C ASP A 58 4.07 5.71 -2.08
N PRO A 59 3.96 4.56 -1.38
CA PRO A 59 4.64 3.34 -1.74
C PRO A 59 4.18 2.75 -3.09
N VAL A 60 2.90 2.87 -3.42
CA VAL A 60 2.34 2.36 -4.68
C VAL A 60 2.93 3.15 -5.83
N ARG A 61 3.01 4.47 -5.69
CA ARG A 61 3.62 5.35 -6.68
C ARG A 61 5.12 5.09 -6.82
N VAL A 62 5.85 4.90 -5.71
CA VAL A 62 7.28 4.54 -5.74
C VAL A 62 7.50 3.27 -6.57
N LEU A 63 6.71 2.22 -6.30
CA LEU A 63 6.88 0.94 -7.01
C LEU A 63 6.45 1.00 -8.47
N ARG A 64 5.44 1.81 -8.79
CA ARG A 64 4.98 2.00 -10.17
C ARG A 64 6.02 2.72 -11.00
N GLU A 65 6.56 3.83 -10.51
CA GLU A 65 7.56 4.64 -11.20
C GLU A 65 8.95 3.96 -11.24
N ALA A 66 9.18 2.94 -10.39
CA ALA A 66 10.42 2.16 -10.40
C ALA A 66 10.48 1.09 -11.51
N GLU A 67 9.42 0.96 -12.32
CA GLU A 67 9.37 0.09 -13.51
C GLU A 67 9.91 -1.33 -13.25
N LEU A 68 9.25 -2.06 -12.34
CA LEU A 68 9.72 -3.36 -11.86
C LEU A 68 9.59 -4.47 -12.93
N ASP A 69 10.69 -4.85 -13.57
CA ASP A 69 10.71 -5.92 -14.59
C ASP A 69 10.64 -7.32 -14.01
N HIS A 70 11.19 -7.50 -12.81
CA HIS A 70 11.25 -8.82 -12.18
C HIS A 70 9.86 -9.33 -11.78
N PRO A 71 9.50 -10.63 -12.05
CA PRO A 71 8.17 -11.17 -11.72
C PRO A 71 7.80 -11.02 -10.24
N VAL A 72 8.73 -11.27 -9.30
CA VAL A 72 8.50 -11.07 -7.87
C VAL A 72 8.26 -9.60 -7.55
N GLY A 73 8.95 -8.69 -8.24
CA GLY A 73 8.71 -7.24 -8.11
C GLY A 73 7.29 -6.87 -8.47
N ARG A 74 6.81 -7.35 -9.62
CA ARG A 74 5.43 -7.12 -10.07
C ARG A 74 4.38 -7.72 -9.13
N LEU A 75 4.64 -8.91 -8.57
CA LEU A 75 3.75 -9.50 -7.55
C LEU A 75 3.68 -8.65 -6.28
N LEU A 76 4.81 -8.15 -5.78
CA LEU A 76 4.84 -7.27 -4.61
C LEU A 76 4.22 -5.90 -4.87
N TYR A 77 4.36 -5.37 -6.08
CA TYR A 77 3.59 -4.19 -6.52
C TYR A 77 2.08 -4.46 -6.49
N GLY A 78 1.64 -5.63 -6.99
CA GLY A 78 0.24 -6.05 -6.89
C GLY A 78 -0.26 -6.08 -5.46
N VAL A 79 0.51 -6.65 -4.52
CA VAL A 79 0.19 -6.63 -3.07
C VAL A 79 0.02 -5.20 -2.54
N ALA A 80 0.91 -4.28 -2.93
CA ALA A 80 0.81 -2.87 -2.53
C ALA A 80 -0.46 -2.21 -3.09
N ALA A 81 -0.72 -2.39 -4.38
CA ALA A 81 -1.85 -1.78 -5.08
C ALA A 81 -3.20 -2.31 -4.58
N ASP A 82 -3.31 -3.62 -4.33
CA ASP A 82 -4.52 -4.24 -3.78
C ASP A 82 -4.80 -3.77 -2.35
N GLN A 83 -3.77 -3.67 -1.52
CA GLN A 83 -3.90 -3.17 -0.15
C GLN A 83 -4.34 -1.71 -0.13
N ASP A 84 -3.72 -0.87 -0.97
CA ASP A 84 -4.06 0.54 -1.09
C ASP A 84 -5.48 0.74 -1.64
N GLY A 85 -5.82 0.08 -2.73
CA GLY A 85 -7.14 0.17 -3.36
C GLY A 85 -8.28 -0.34 -2.48
N THR A 86 -8.02 -1.29 -1.58
CA THR A 86 -9.05 -1.87 -0.70
C THR A 86 -9.19 -1.12 0.62
N HIS A 87 -8.08 -0.67 1.21
CA HIS A 87 -8.03 -0.14 2.57
C HIS A 87 -7.50 1.30 2.65
N GLY A 88 -6.83 1.80 1.62
CA GLY A 88 -6.23 3.14 1.59
C GLY A 88 -5.02 3.30 2.51
N ASP A 89 -4.56 2.22 3.16
CA ASP A 89 -3.44 2.24 4.09
C ASP A 89 -2.78 0.86 4.21
N GLY A 90 -1.55 0.83 4.77
CA GLY A 90 -0.84 -0.39 5.08
C GLY A 90 -0.08 -1.01 3.90
N ALA A 91 -0.02 -0.39 2.73
CA ALA A 91 0.66 -0.91 1.54
C ALA A 91 2.15 -1.24 1.81
N VAL A 92 2.89 -0.37 2.51
CA VAL A 92 4.29 -0.65 2.89
C VAL A 92 4.38 -1.86 3.81
N THR A 93 3.52 -1.94 4.82
CA THR A 93 3.49 -3.06 5.77
C THR A 93 3.23 -4.38 5.06
N ALA A 94 2.26 -4.39 4.13
CA ALA A 94 1.91 -5.57 3.33
C ALA A 94 3.10 -6.04 2.46
N VAL A 95 3.79 -5.12 1.78
CA VAL A 95 4.99 -5.43 0.97
C VAL A 95 6.12 -5.98 1.83
N LEU A 96 6.45 -5.31 2.95
CA LEU A 96 7.52 -5.74 3.84
C LEU A 96 7.23 -7.12 4.44
N LEU A 97 5.98 -7.36 4.85
CA LEU A 97 5.55 -8.65 5.37
C LEU A 97 5.64 -9.75 4.30
N ALA A 98 5.13 -9.49 3.09
CA ALA A 98 5.19 -10.44 1.99
C ALA A 98 6.65 -10.79 1.61
N ALA A 99 7.52 -9.79 1.51
CA ALA A 99 8.94 -10.00 1.23
C ALA A 99 9.63 -10.84 2.32
N ARG A 100 9.34 -10.57 3.61
CA ARG A 100 9.87 -11.33 4.73
C ARG A 100 9.34 -12.74 4.82
N LEU A 101 8.06 -12.96 4.53
CA LEU A 101 7.46 -14.30 4.48
C LEU A 101 8.09 -15.13 3.34
N LEU A 102 8.33 -14.52 2.18
CA LEU A 102 9.02 -15.16 1.07
C LEU A 102 10.45 -15.55 1.47
N GLU A 103 11.22 -14.62 2.01
CA GLU A 103 12.59 -14.85 2.48
C GLU A 103 12.66 -16.03 3.48
N ARG A 104 11.85 -16.00 4.53
CA ARG A 104 11.79 -17.05 5.56
C ARG A 104 11.26 -18.37 5.01
N GLY A 105 10.31 -18.33 4.09
CA GLY A 105 9.83 -19.51 3.40
C GLY A 105 10.95 -20.20 2.58
N LEU A 106 11.72 -19.42 1.84
CA LEU A 106 12.87 -19.93 1.06
C LEU A 106 13.96 -20.52 1.98
N GLU A 107 14.32 -19.84 3.06
CA GLU A 107 15.26 -20.36 4.06
C GLU A 107 14.79 -21.70 4.65
N THR A 108 13.50 -21.81 4.94
CA THR A 108 12.91 -23.04 5.47
C THR A 108 12.97 -24.19 4.45
N VAL A 109 12.76 -23.91 3.18
CA VAL A 109 12.94 -24.89 2.10
C VAL A 109 14.42 -25.31 1.98
N GLU A 110 15.35 -24.38 2.08
CA GLU A 110 16.80 -24.64 2.05
C GLU A 110 17.26 -25.49 3.24
N SER A 111 16.59 -25.38 4.39
CA SER A 111 16.84 -26.26 5.54
C SER A 111 16.30 -27.68 5.39
N GLY A 112 15.70 -28.00 4.23
CA GLY A 112 15.22 -29.34 3.88
C GLY A 112 13.71 -29.56 4.08
N VAL A 113 12.95 -28.53 4.48
CA VAL A 113 11.48 -28.65 4.57
C VAL A 113 10.86 -28.58 3.18
N HIS A 114 9.99 -29.53 2.86
CA HIS A 114 9.34 -29.55 1.56
C HIS A 114 8.48 -28.28 1.32
N PRO A 115 8.51 -27.65 0.13
CA PRO A 115 7.77 -26.42 -0.16
C PRO A 115 6.28 -26.46 0.16
N ARG A 116 5.62 -27.61 -0.09
CA ARG A 116 4.19 -27.80 0.27
C ARG A 116 3.94 -27.71 1.78
N THR A 117 4.89 -28.18 2.59
CA THR A 117 4.78 -28.08 4.06
C THR A 117 4.92 -26.63 4.52
N VAL A 118 5.84 -25.89 3.90
CA VAL A 118 5.98 -24.44 4.16
C VAL A 118 4.69 -23.70 3.79
N HIS A 119 4.13 -23.97 2.62
CA HIS A 119 2.86 -23.37 2.18
C HIS A 119 1.72 -23.68 3.16
N ALA A 120 1.54 -24.96 3.54
CA ALA A 120 0.52 -25.34 4.50
C ALA A 120 0.71 -24.67 5.89
N GLY A 121 1.98 -24.44 6.28
CA GLY A 121 2.32 -23.69 7.49
C GLY A 121 1.90 -22.23 7.39
N LEU A 122 2.15 -21.56 6.27
CA LEU A 122 1.74 -20.18 6.00
C LEU A 122 0.21 -20.03 5.99
N ASP A 123 -0.54 -20.98 5.41
CA ASP A 123 -2.01 -20.96 5.44
C ASP A 123 -2.57 -21.06 6.86
N ARG A 124 -1.98 -21.93 7.68
CA ARG A 124 -2.37 -22.01 9.11
C ARG A 124 -2.03 -20.73 9.86
N ALA A 125 -0.85 -20.16 9.62
CA ALA A 125 -0.43 -18.91 10.22
C ALA A 125 -1.37 -17.75 9.83
N ARG A 126 -1.81 -17.69 8.56
CA ARG A 126 -2.81 -16.74 8.09
C ARG A 126 -4.11 -16.84 8.90
N THR A 127 -4.65 -18.04 9.04
CA THR A 127 -5.90 -18.27 9.79
C THR A 127 -5.78 -17.83 11.26
N VAL A 128 -4.63 -18.10 11.90
CA VAL A 128 -4.36 -17.66 13.27
C VAL A 128 -4.25 -16.14 13.34
N ALA A 129 -3.53 -15.52 12.39
CA ALA A 129 -3.36 -14.07 12.35
C ALA A 129 -4.69 -13.35 12.15
N GLU A 130 -5.54 -13.81 11.21
CA GLU A 130 -6.88 -13.24 10.97
C GLU A 130 -7.75 -13.26 12.24
N ARG A 131 -7.76 -14.40 12.97
CA ARG A 131 -8.48 -14.50 14.23
C ARG A 131 -7.92 -13.53 15.26
N THR A 132 -6.60 -13.51 15.45
CA THR A 132 -5.95 -12.63 16.42
C THR A 132 -6.21 -11.16 16.10
N LEU A 133 -6.12 -10.76 14.83
CA LEU A 133 -6.43 -9.39 14.40
C LEU A 133 -7.89 -9.03 14.72
N SER A 134 -8.82 -9.96 14.50
CA SER A 134 -10.23 -9.74 14.83
C SER A 134 -10.47 -9.56 16.35
N GLU A 135 -9.71 -10.26 17.20
CA GLU A 135 -9.75 -10.12 18.66
C GLU A 135 -9.18 -8.77 19.13
N PHE A 136 -8.18 -8.24 18.44
CA PHE A 136 -7.57 -6.93 18.73
C PHE A 136 -8.29 -5.75 18.08
N ALA A 137 -9.10 -5.99 17.04
CA ALA A 137 -9.81 -4.96 16.34
C ALA A 137 -10.76 -4.20 17.27
N THR A 138 -10.67 -2.89 17.27
CA THR A 138 -11.59 -2.03 18.00
C THR A 138 -12.68 -1.56 17.04
N PRO A 139 -13.96 -1.91 17.27
CA PRO A 139 -15.04 -1.43 16.41
C PRO A 139 -15.12 0.09 16.48
N VAL A 140 -15.29 0.70 15.31
CA VAL A 140 -15.44 2.15 15.15
C VAL A 140 -16.81 2.39 14.54
N GLU A 141 -17.64 3.19 15.21
CA GLU A 141 -18.91 3.63 14.63
C GLU A 141 -18.63 4.71 13.56
N PRO A 142 -19.17 4.56 12.35
CA PRO A 142 -19.03 5.57 11.32
C PRO A 142 -19.71 6.88 11.77
N GLY A 143 -18.94 7.92 11.99
CA GLY A 143 -19.49 9.23 12.32
C GLY A 143 -18.45 10.20 12.89
N PRO A 144 -18.78 11.51 12.85
CA PRO A 144 -17.86 12.58 13.26
C PRO A 144 -17.60 12.67 14.75
N THR A 145 -18.49 12.09 15.53
CA THR A 145 -18.45 12.14 16.99
C THR A 145 -17.49 11.13 17.60
N ASP A 146 -17.06 10.11 16.86
CA ASP A 146 -16.06 9.14 17.35
C ASP A 146 -14.64 9.74 17.23
N GLU A 147 -14.00 9.98 18.37
CA GLU A 147 -12.62 10.51 18.43
C GLU A 147 -11.61 9.58 17.74
N ARG A 148 -11.93 8.28 17.61
CA ARG A 148 -11.09 7.33 16.88
C ARG A 148 -11.08 7.59 15.39
N VAL A 149 -12.25 7.97 14.80
CA VAL A 149 -12.34 8.41 13.38
C VAL A 149 -11.47 9.64 13.16
N ARG A 150 -11.54 10.61 14.06
CA ARG A 150 -10.69 11.80 14.00
C ARG A 150 -9.20 11.48 14.16
N ALA A 151 -8.87 10.53 15.04
CA ALA A 151 -7.49 10.10 15.24
C ALA A 151 -6.92 9.43 13.98
N VAL A 152 -7.71 8.57 13.32
CA VAL A 152 -7.34 7.94 12.04
C VAL A 152 -7.17 9.02 10.96
N ALA A 153 -8.12 9.94 10.81
CA ALA A 153 -8.02 11.03 9.85
C ALA A 153 -6.76 11.89 10.09
N ARG A 154 -6.46 12.23 11.34
CA ARG A 154 -5.21 12.96 11.68
C ARG A 154 -3.96 12.19 11.30
N ALA A 155 -3.95 10.87 11.50
CA ALA A 155 -2.80 10.04 11.16
C ALA A 155 -2.58 9.96 9.65
N GLN A 156 -3.66 9.81 8.88
CA GLN A 156 -3.62 9.70 7.41
C GLN A 156 -3.25 11.01 6.72
N VAL A 157 -3.79 12.13 7.19
CA VAL A 157 -3.52 13.46 6.59
C VAL A 157 -2.16 14.02 7.00
N ARG A 158 -1.55 13.48 8.07
CA ARG A 158 -0.29 13.97 8.58
C ARG A 158 0.87 13.71 7.62
N THR A 159 1.30 14.74 6.92
CA THR A 159 2.49 14.76 6.08
C THR A 159 3.50 15.75 6.63
N LYS A 160 4.73 15.78 6.06
CA LYS A 160 5.72 16.83 6.40
C LYS A 160 5.27 18.24 6.04
N LEU A 161 4.31 18.36 5.14
CA LEU A 161 3.81 19.63 4.60
C LEU A 161 2.46 20.04 5.18
N LEU A 162 1.70 19.09 5.73
CA LEU A 162 0.35 19.30 6.24
C LEU A 162 0.29 18.90 7.73
N ASP A 163 -0.32 19.76 8.54
CA ASP A 163 -0.67 19.41 9.92
C ASP A 163 -1.98 18.61 9.91
N GLY A 164 -1.92 17.36 10.35
CA GLY A 164 -3.10 16.51 10.46
C GLY A 164 -4.16 17.07 11.42
N ALA A 165 -3.80 17.89 12.39
CA ALA A 165 -4.76 18.55 13.28
C ALA A 165 -5.59 19.62 12.55
N GLU A 166 -4.98 20.31 11.59
CA GLU A 166 -5.64 21.34 10.79
C GLU A 166 -6.60 20.75 9.75
N PHE A 167 -6.17 19.69 9.05
CA PHE A 167 -6.92 19.14 7.92
C PHE A 167 -7.87 17.99 8.28
N ALA A 168 -7.63 17.26 9.38
CA ALA A 168 -8.49 16.15 9.77
C ALA A 168 -9.98 16.53 9.96
N PRO A 169 -10.34 17.70 10.52
CA PRO A 169 -11.73 18.11 10.59
C PRO A 169 -12.40 18.19 9.22
N VAL A 170 -11.73 18.78 8.22
CA VAL A 170 -12.25 18.92 6.85
C VAL A 170 -12.48 17.55 6.21
N VAL A 171 -11.54 16.62 6.39
CA VAL A 171 -11.67 15.24 5.90
C VAL A 171 -12.84 14.52 6.56
N VAL A 172 -12.99 14.65 7.88
CA VAL A 172 -14.09 14.02 8.62
C VAL A 172 -15.43 14.61 8.17
N GLU A 173 -15.55 15.92 8.04
CA GLU A 173 -16.76 16.57 7.52
C GLU A 173 -17.12 16.13 6.09
N ALA A 174 -16.12 15.96 5.22
CA ALA A 174 -16.35 15.43 3.88
C ALA A 174 -16.87 14.00 3.90
N LEU A 175 -16.26 13.12 4.73
CA LEU A 175 -16.72 11.75 4.91
C LEU A 175 -18.14 11.68 5.47
N GLU A 176 -18.52 12.59 6.38
CA GLU A 176 -19.88 12.69 6.89
C GLU A 176 -20.89 13.06 5.80
N ALA A 177 -20.53 14.01 4.95
CA ALA A 177 -21.39 14.39 3.83
C ALA A 177 -21.62 13.19 2.90
N LEU A 178 -20.57 12.44 2.57
CA LEU A 178 -20.67 11.22 1.79
C LEU A 178 -21.50 10.14 2.50
N ALA A 179 -21.37 10.03 3.83
CA ALA A 179 -22.10 9.04 4.62
C ALA A 179 -23.62 9.27 4.65
N ARG A 180 -24.10 10.49 4.45
CA ARG A 180 -25.54 10.77 4.36
C ARG A 180 -26.19 10.06 3.18
N ASP A 181 -25.47 9.97 2.07
CA ASP A 181 -25.92 9.34 0.82
C ASP A 181 -25.43 7.90 0.63
N ALA A 182 -24.72 7.37 1.64
CA ALA A 182 -24.11 6.05 1.56
C ALA A 182 -25.15 4.93 1.46
N ARG A 183 -24.93 3.99 0.55
CA ARG A 183 -25.80 2.85 0.30
C ARG A 183 -25.49 1.70 1.27
N PRO A 184 -26.49 0.88 1.64
CA PRO A 184 -26.24 -0.35 2.38
C PRO A 184 -25.28 -1.27 1.60
N SER A 185 -24.32 -1.88 2.31
CA SER A 185 -23.42 -2.90 1.75
C SER A 185 -24.01 -4.30 1.97
N ALA A 186 -23.84 -5.19 1.00
CA ALA A 186 -24.23 -6.61 1.14
C ALA A 186 -23.40 -7.35 2.25
N ALA A 187 -22.22 -6.83 2.58
CA ALA A 187 -21.36 -7.37 3.64
C ALA A 187 -21.68 -6.80 5.03
N GLY A 188 -22.73 -5.97 5.14
CA GLY A 188 -23.04 -5.18 6.35
C GLY A 188 -22.30 -3.84 6.33
N GLY A 189 -22.91 -2.82 6.99
CA GLY A 189 -22.39 -1.45 6.98
C GLY A 189 -22.84 -0.63 5.78
N ARG A 190 -22.12 0.46 5.50
CA ARG A 190 -22.47 1.42 4.45
C ARG A 190 -21.30 1.60 3.49
N LEU A 191 -21.59 1.59 2.19
CA LEU A 191 -20.61 1.92 1.16
C LEU A 191 -20.56 3.43 0.96
N LEU A 192 -19.38 3.99 1.17
CA LEU A 192 -19.07 5.39 0.87
C LEU A 192 -18.50 5.46 -0.56
N ASP A 193 -19.09 6.27 -1.39
CA ASP A 193 -18.57 6.57 -2.72
C ASP A 193 -17.58 7.75 -2.61
N THR A 194 -16.31 7.40 -2.41
CA THR A 194 -15.24 8.38 -2.21
C THR A 194 -14.90 9.14 -3.48
N ASP A 195 -15.25 8.64 -4.67
CA ASP A 195 -15.03 9.32 -5.95
C ASP A 195 -15.88 10.59 -6.10
N ARG A 196 -16.88 10.76 -5.24
CA ARG A 196 -17.67 11.99 -5.14
C ARG A 196 -16.98 13.11 -4.36
N ALA A 197 -15.88 12.81 -3.68
CA ALA A 197 -15.08 13.81 -2.99
C ALA A 197 -13.95 14.30 -3.88
N HIS A 198 -14.02 15.54 -4.33
CA HIS A 198 -13.00 16.15 -5.15
C HIS A 198 -12.13 17.11 -4.32
N VAL A 199 -10.81 16.96 -4.44
CA VAL A 199 -9.85 17.86 -3.80
C VAL A 199 -9.22 18.76 -4.85
N PHE A 200 -9.40 20.07 -4.68
CA PHE A 200 -8.81 21.07 -5.56
C PHE A 200 -7.76 21.87 -4.79
N ALA A 201 -6.54 21.90 -5.31
CA ALA A 201 -5.48 22.75 -4.81
C ALA A 201 -5.39 24.03 -5.64
N ARG A 202 -5.37 25.19 -4.97
CA ARG A 202 -5.15 26.51 -5.62
C ARG A 202 -4.29 27.39 -4.74
N THR A 203 -3.62 28.37 -5.32
CA THR A 203 -2.93 29.41 -4.58
C THR A 203 -3.94 30.28 -3.84
N GLY A 204 -3.77 30.46 -2.54
CA GLY A 204 -4.66 31.19 -1.67
C GLY A 204 -3.91 31.90 -0.53
N PRO A 205 -4.60 32.74 0.25
CA PRO A 205 -3.97 33.57 1.29
C PRO A 205 -3.46 32.76 2.49
N SER A 206 -4.08 31.65 2.86
CA SER A 206 -3.68 30.85 4.01
C SER A 206 -4.11 29.39 3.86
N ARG A 207 -3.28 28.46 4.40
CA ARG A 207 -3.62 27.02 4.46
C ARG A 207 -4.77 26.73 5.42
N GLY A 208 -4.90 27.52 6.50
CA GLY A 208 -5.97 27.38 7.50
C GLY A 208 -7.36 27.77 6.98
N GLU A 209 -7.42 28.34 5.77
CA GLU A 209 -8.68 28.71 5.10
C GLU A 209 -9.11 27.70 4.04
N THR A 210 -8.91 26.39 4.29
CA THR A 210 -9.34 25.32 3.39
C THR A 210 -10.84 25.01 3.66
N PRO A 211 -11.79 25.57 2.89
CA PRO A 211 -13.19 25.33 3.11
C PRO A 211 -13.64 24.04 2.41
N ARG A 212 -14.66 23.41 2.97
CA ARG A 212 -15.48 22.43 2.27
C ARG A 212 -16.58 23.17 1.51
N PHE A 213 -16.81 22.78 0.29
CA PHE A 213 -17.97 23.20 -0.50
C PHE A 213 -18.86 21.99 -0.74
N ASP A 214 -20.16 22.14 -0.46
CA ASP A 214 -21.14 21.15 -0.90
C ASP A 214 -21.33 21.37 -2.41
N GLY A 215 -20.95 20.37 -3.21
CA GLY A 215 -21.10 20.41 -4.66
C GLY A 215 -22.57 20.35 -5.07
N VAL A 216 -22.85 20.89 -6.25
CA VAL A 216 -24.16 20.83 -6.90
C VAL A 216 -24.29 19.53 -7.67
#